data_e547df6ace94a9e641e9202ff484ea02
#
_entry.id   e547df6ace94a9e641e9202ff484ea02
#
_cell.length_a   1.000
_cell.length_b   1.000
_cell.length_c   1.000
_cell.angle_alpha   90.00
_cell.angle_beta   90.00
_cell.angle_gamma   90.00
#
_symmetry.space_group_name_H-M   'P 1'
#
loop_
_entity.id
_entity.type
_entity.pdbx_description
1 polymer ?
#
loop_
_entity_poly.entity_id
_entity_poly.type
_entity_poly.pdbx_seq_one_letter_code
_entity_poly.pdbx_strand_id
1 'polypeptide(L)'
;MEDLIKNDILGEFKFKNGAWVRLMDNPVLNSKGNLKLVIQDTNKEGILDIQREAYKTYLQNEERYKSCVTDYLLDYYKWNNEVFMNSVSGIDETYYKDVITEEKLFTTMTLWYLFICRDGSFGYAFGCCWDKENGIAVLLSESEPRVISRTQLENLHKLNDNTFSLLIHDNERYWTTWDELSFFDETIRVQVEVEGSVEDGVNNAQRKAYNDYLLHKTEHLRRLGNFLLPTYLGSKAEADKFIAAGQQVGVKDVMPSRLVIDKKGNYGWICYTQWDDSYLGILLSEKDIHIMEVNQLRDFAKEKKMKDEKCGYLFREHNFWSQTILHRFFKGEVNTMRVAIRTYDKNPTDLQLQKLSEFFQYDNKFWEPMKDEMLKYYLKFYKDFEDDLEIPEELTPKNVNRENVVSILTFTSLFIGISGRIAWLCESPTEEDGLAFEFTDGKVELIFQPEII
;
A
#
# COMPACT_ATOMS: atom_id res chain seq x y z
N MET A 1 45.94 -0.69 13.71
CA MET A 1 45.89 -1.82 14.66
C MET A 1 44.43 -2.22 14.71
N GLU A 2 44.08 -3.46 14.34
CA GLU A 2 42.70 -3.91 14.52
C GLU A 2 42.45 -4.08 16.03
N ASP A 3 41.40 -3.46 16.56
CA ASP A 3 41.02 -3.63 17.96
C ASP A 3 40.45 -5.05 18.14
N LEU A 4 41.13 -5.82 18.99
CA LEU A 4 40.77 -7.18 19.34
C LEU A 4 40.28 -7.25 20.78
N ILE A 5 39.17 -7.94 21.03
CA ILE A 5 38.69 -8.26 22.37
C ILE A 5 38.58 -9.77 22.53
N LYS A 6 39.11 -10.31 23.62
CA LYS A 6 38.96 -11.71 24.03
C LYS A 6 37.95 -11.79 25.16
N ASN A 7 36.92 -12.59 24.98
CA ASN A 7 35.92 -12.83 26.00
C ASN A 7 35.81 -14.34 26.27
N ASP A 8 35.83 -14.74 27.54
CA ASP A 8 35.84 -16.16 27.94
C ASP A 8 34.61 -16.96 27.46
N ILE A 9 33.50 -16.28 27.28
CA ILE A 9 32.21 -16.90 26.81
C ILE A 9 32.06 -16.74 25.32
N LEU A 10 32.43 -15.58 24.79
CA LEU A 10 32.12 -15.19 23.41
C LEU A 10 33.28 -15.45 22.44
N GLY A 11 34.51 -15.71 22.95
CA GLY A 11 35.70 -15.91 22.15
C GLY A 11 36.35 -14.59 21.68
N GLU A 12 37.04 -14.65 20.54
CA GLU A 12 37.79 -13.53 19.99
C GLU A 12 36.98 -12.75 18.95
N PHE A 13 36.90 -11.42 19.12
CA PHE A 13 36.18 -10.52 18.23
C PHE A 13 37.11 -9.48 17.62
N LYS A 14 36.76 -9.04 16.42
CA LYS A 14 37.35 -7.87 15.74
C LYS A 14 36.37 -6.73 15.72
N PHE A 15 36.79 -5.50 16.03
CA PHE A 15 35.95 -4.32 15.89
C PHE A 15 35.92 -3.83 14.45
N LYS A 16 34.71 -3.66 13.90
CA LYS A 16 34.50 -3.17 12.54
C LYS A 16 33.18 -2.41 12.45
N ASN A 17 33.22 -1.17 11.94
CA ASN A 17 32.00 -0.37 11.63
C ASN A 17 31.02 -0.25 12.80
N GLY A 18 31.50 0.07 14.02
CA GLY A 18 30.63 0.25 15.18
C GLY A 18 30.09 -1.04 15.82
N ALA A 19 30.70 -2.19 15.50
CA ALA A 19 30.32 -3.46 16.08
C ALA A 19 31.50 -4.41 16.27
N TRP A 20 31.39 -5.33 17.24
CA TRP A 20 32.26 -6.46 17.43
C TRP A 20 31.81 -7.63 16.57
N VAL A 21 32.66 -8.16 15.71
CA VAL A 21 32.34 -9.21 14.73
C VAL A 21 33.18 -10.45 14.95
N ARG A 22 32.56 -11.61 14.95
CA ARG A 22 33.18 -12.94 15.02
C ARG A 22 32.52 -13.89 13.99
N LEU A 23 33.29 -14.83 13.44
CA LEU A 23 32.75 -15.95 12.70
C LEU A 23 32.35 -17.07 13.67
N MET A 24 31.17 -17.63 13.49
CA MET A 24 30.66 -18.78 14.23
C MET A 24 30.92 -20.06 13.41
N ASP A 25 31.31 -21.13 14.06
CA ASP A 25 31.70 -22.39 13.39
C ASP A 25 30.48 -23.25 12.96
N ASN A 26 29.26 -22.89 13.36
CA ASN A 26 28.06 -23.66 13.08
C ASN A 26 27.28 -23.14 11.88
N PRO A 27 26.94 -24.00 10.88
CA PRO A 27 25.98 -23.65 9.85
C PRO A 27 24.57 -23.54 10.45
N VAL A 28 23.90 -22.46 10.19
CA VAL A 28 22.51 -22.20 10.61
C VAL A 28 21.65 -22.07 9.35
N LEU A 29 20.46 -22.65 9.34
CA LEU A 29 19.43 -22.45 8.30
C LEU A 29 19.96 -22.62 6.86
N ASN A 30 20.55 -23.76 6.54
CA ASN A 30 21.12 -24.07 5.21
C ASN A 30 22.17 -23.07 4.67
N SER A 31 22.77 -22.25 5.56
CA SER A 31 23.85 -21.35 5.14
C SER A 31 25.05 -22.14 4.64
N LYS A 32 25.52 -21.81 3.42
CA LYS A 32 26.72 -22.43 2.81
C LYS A 32 28.04 -21.90 3.41
N GLY A 33 28.03 -21.36 4.63
CA GLY A 33 29.21 -20.75 5.24
C GLY A 33 29.05 -20.45 6.71
N ASN A 34 30.14 -19.97 7.31
CA ASN A 34 30.16 -19.59 8.72
C ASN A 34 29.27 -18.37 8.97
N LEU A 35 28.32 -18.51 9.90
CA LEU A 35 27.48 -17.40 10.36
C LEU A 35 28.36 -16.34 11.06
N LYS A 36 28.11 -15.07 10.80
CA LYS A 36 28.71 -13.98 11.57
C LYS A 36 27.90 -13.71 12.82
N LEU A 37 28.54 -13.56 13.95
CA LEU A 37 27.98 -12.94 15.14
C LEU A 37 28.42 -11.48 15.15
N VAL A 38 27.46 -10.57 15.22
CA VAL A 38 27.65 -9.12 15.22
C VAL A 38 27.08 -8.56 16.53
N ILE A 39 27.88 -7.91 17.35
CA ILE A 39 27.46 -7.29 18.60
C ILE A 39 27.62 -5.78 18.48
N GLN A 40 26.51 -5.05 18.59
CA GLN A 40 26.46 -3.59 18.45
C GLN A 40 27.28 -2.88 19.53
N ASP A 41 28.21 -2.00 19.14
CA ASP A 41 28.97 -1.15 20.04
C ASP A 41 29.42 0.15 19.36
N THR A 42 28.48 1.05 19.17
CA THR A 42 28.68 2.33 18.46
C THR A 42 29.72 3.24 19.18
N ASN A 43 29.88 3.09 20.50
CA ASN A 43 30.72 3.95 21.33
C ASN A 43 32.07 3.34 21.66
N LYS A 44 32.40 2.14 21.20
CA LYS A 44 33.63 1.39 21.60
C LYS A 44 33.77 1.16 23.12
N GLU A 45 32.67 0.93 23.82
CA GLU A 45 32.65 0.67 25.25
C GLU A 45 32.99 -0.80 25.61
N GLY A 46 33.01 -1.65 24.58
CA GLY A 46 33.16 -3.10 24.70
C GLY A 46 31.84 -3.82 24.81
N ILE A 47 31.91 -5.15 24.94
CA ILE A 47 30.71 -5.99 24.99
C ILE A 47 30.09 -5.89 26.39
N LEU A 48 28.84 -5.43 26.46
CA LEU A 48 28.08 -5.24 27.69
C LEU A 48 27.61 -6.57 28.31
N ASP A 49 27.36 -6.59 29.61
CA ASP A 49 26.88 -7.79 30.30
C ASP A 49 25.49 -8.25 29.77
N ILE A 50 24.61 -7.30 29.48
CA ILE A 50 23.29 -7.62 28.87
C ILE A 50 23.42 -8.30 27.53
N GLN A 51 24.42 -7.94 26.73
CA GLN A 51 24.70 -8.59 25.43
C GLN A 51 25.28 -9.98 25.61
N ARG A 52 26.11 -10.19 26.66
CA ARG A 52 26.61 -11.52 27.01
C ARG A 52 25.50 -12.46 27.47
N GLU A 53 24.57 -11.98 28.29
CA GLU A 53 23.40 -12.75 28.70
C GLU A 53 22.45 -13.04 27.51
N ALA A 54 22.27 -12.09 26.62
CA ALA A 54 21.51 -12.29 25.38
C ALA A 54 22.11 -13.42 24.52
N TYR A 55 23.43 -13.46 24.37
CA TYR A 55 24.07 -14.54 23.63
C TYR A 55 23.96 -15.89 24.33
N LYS A 56 24.07 -15.94 25.67
CA LYS A 56 23.80 -17.20 26.41
C LYS A 56 22.38 -17.68 26.22
N THR A 57 21.41 -16.77 26.29
CA THR A 57 20.00 -17.06 26.05
C THR A 57 19.80 -17.62 24.63
N TYR A 58 20.45 -17.02 23.65
CA TYR A 58 20.45 -17.51 22.28
C TYR A 58 20.97 -18.95 22.22
N LEU A 59 22.15 -19.23 22.75
CA LEU A 59 22.76 -20.58 22.73
C LEU A 59 21.88 -21.65 23.42
N GLN A 60 21.21 -21.28 24.52
CA GLN A 60 20.32 -22.20 25.22
C GLN A 60 19.06 -22.56 24.43
N ASN A 61 18.66 -21.69 23.51
CA ASN A 61 17.41 -21.82 22.74
C ASN A 61 17.65 -21.89 21.24
N GLU A 62 18.89 -22.11 20.79
CA GLU A 62 19.29 -22.03 19.38
C GLU A 62 18.42 -22.89 18.47
N GLU A 63 18.17 -24.15 18.84
CA GLU A 63 17.35 -25.08 18.02
C GLU A 63 15.89 -24.61 17.92
N ARG A 64 15.33 -24.06 19.01
CA ARG A 64 14.00 -23.45 18.99
C ARG A 64 13.95 -22.27 18.03
N TYR A 65 14.94 -21.38 18.08
CA TYR A 65 14.98 -20.22 17.20
C TYR A 65 15.13 -20.61 15.73
N LYS A 66 15.97 -21.60 15.43
CA LYS A 66 16.12 -22.11 14.06
C LYS A 66 14.81 -22.66 13.52
N SER A 67 14.08 -23.44 14.32
CA SER A 67 12.79 -24.00 13.92
C SER A 67 11.73 -22.92 13.67
N CYS A 68 11.56 -21.98 14.60
CA CYS A 68 10.50 -20.99 14.47
C CYS A 68 10.77 -19.93 13.39
N VAL A 69 12.05 -19.59 13.11
CA VAL A 69 12.40 -18.58 12.09
C VAL A 69 11.84 -18.95 10.73
N THR A 70 11.92 -20.20 10.34
CA THR A 70 11.41 -20.69 9.04
C THR A 70 9.91 -20.43 8.94
N ASP A 71 9.14 -20.77 9.97
CA ASP A 71 7.70 -20.58 9.97
C ASP A 71 7.33 -19.09 9.84
N TYR A 72 8.00 -18.21 10.62
CA TYR A 72 7.77 -16.76 10.55
C TYR A 72 8.14 -16.17 9.20
N LEU A 73 9.23 -16.62 8.56
CA LEU A 73 9.65 -16.17 7.25
C LEU A 73 8.70 -16.67 6.16
N LEU A 74 8.22 -17.91 6.24
CA LEU A 74 7.21 -18.43 5.31
C LEU A 74 5.90 -17.68 5.43
N ASP A 75 5.44 -17.41 6.64
CA ASP A 75 4.24 -16.62 6.87
C ASP A 75 4.42 -15.20 6.32
N TYR A 76 5.54 -14.54 6.66
CA TYR A 76 5.83 -13.20 6.15
C TYR A 76 5.87 -13.18 4.62
N TYR A 77 6.50 -14.17 3.99
CA TYR A 77 6.54 -14.28 2.54
C TYR A 77 5.15 -14.46 1.94
N LYS A 78 4.33 -15.36 2.48
CA LYS A 78 2.95 -15.59 2.01
C LYS A 78 2.09 -14.32 2.09
N TRP A 79 2.24 -13.56 3.18
CA TRP A 79 1.50 -12.30 3.41
C TRP A 79 1.93 -11.17 2.47
N ASN A 80 3.20 -11.12 2.07
CA ASN A 80 3.77 -10.07 1.24
C ASN A 80 4.11 -10.54 -0.18
N ASN A 81 3.66 -11.73 -0.57
CA ASN A 81 4.07 -12.37 -1.82
C ASN A 81 3.83 -11.48 -3.05
N GLU A 82 2.70 -10.81 -3.13
CA GLU A 82 2.37 -9.93 -4.27
C GLU A 82 3.35 -8.75 -4.37
N VAL A 83 3.69 -8.14 -3.23
CA VAL A 83 4.71 -7.09 -3.17
C VAL A 83 6.07 -7.60 -3.64
N PHE A 84 6.43 -8.84 -3.26
CA PHE A 84 7.70 -9.44 -3.64
C PHE A 84 7.72 -9.83 -5.11
N MET A 85 6.64 -10.37 -5.63
CA MET A 85 6.52 -10.79 -7.03
C MET A 85 6.65 -9.59 -7.98
N ASN A 86 6.07 -8.45 -7.64
CA ASN A 86 6.15 -7.21 -8.44
C ASN A 86 7.54 -6.57 -8.40
N SER A 87 8.34 -6.83 -7.36
CA SER A 87 9.70 -6.28 -7.22
C SER A 87 10.79 -7.07 -7.94
N VAL A 88 10.49 -8.28 -8.42
CA VAL A 88 11.48 -9.17 -9.03
C VAL A 88 11.01 -9.59 -10.43
N SER A 89 11.51 -8.93 -11.46
CA SER A 89 11.24 -9.32 -12.85
C SER A 89 11.75 -10.74 -13.17
N GLY A 90 10.88 -11.59 -13.72
CA GLY A 90 11.24 -12.93 -14.19
C GLY A 90 11.21 -14.04 -13.12
N ILE A 91 10.43 -13.87 -12.05
CA ILE A 91 10.17 -14.96 -11.10
C ILE A 91 9.27 -16.01 -11.76
N ASP A 92 9.70 -17.26 -11.67
CA ASP A 92 8.96 -18.47 -12.05
C ASP A 92 7.74 -18.66 -11.12
N GLU A 93 6.64 -19.22 -11.63
CA GLU A 93 5.43 -19.58 -10.88
C GLU A 93 5.70 -20.42 -9.61
N THR A 94 6.87 -21.04 -9.53
CA THR A 94 7.29 -21.81 -8.34
C THR A 94 7.46 -20.97 -7.07
N TYR A 95 7.45 -19.66 -7.18
CA TYR A 95 7.54 -18.72 -6.05
C TYR A 95 6.19 -18.12 -5.62
N TYR A 96 5.07 -18.55 -6.21
CA TYR A 96 3.76 -18.14 -5.72
C TYR A 96 3.50 -18.62 -4.28
N LYS A 97 2.73 -17.85 -3.53
CA LYS A 97 2.46 -18.07 -2.09
C LYS A 97 2.01 -19.48 -1.74
N ASP A 98 1.22 -20.10 -2.64
CA ASP A 98 0.62 -21.43 -2.40
C ASP A 98 1.59 -22.59 -2.69
N VAL A 99 2.73 -22.30 -3.31
CA VAL A 99 3.74 -23.32 -3.67
C VAL A 99 5.11 -23.08 -3.04
N ILE A 100 5.27 -22.00 -2.24
CA ILE A 100 6.52 -21.71 -1.55
C ILE A 100 6.77 -22.73 -0.45
N THR A 101 7.94 -23.36 -0.49
CA THR A 101 8.43 -24.27 0.55
C THR A 101 9.64 -23.64 1.24
N GLU A 102 10.02 -24.19 2.40
CA GLU A 102 11.24 -23.78 3.11
C GLU A 102 12.46 -23.80 2.18
N GLU A 103 12.65 -24.88 1.42
CA GLU A 103 13.77 -25.01 0.50
C GLU A 103 13.79 -23.89 -0.54
N LYS A 104 12.65 -23.59 -1.16
CA LYS A 104 12.50 -22.51 -2.14
C LYS A 104 12.74 -21.15 -1.52
N LEU A 105 12.17 -20.87 -0.34
CA LEU A 105 12.35 -19.62 0.37
C LEU A 105 13.85 -19.33 0.59
N PHE A 106 14.61 -20.32 1.07
CA PHE A 106 16.04 -20.17 1.30
C PHE A 106 16.91 -20.13 0.04
N THR A 107 16.36 -20.37 -1.16
CA THR A 107 17.06 -20.03 -2.41
C THR A 107 17.02 -18.55 -2.73
N THR A 108 16.03 -17.83 -2.22
CA THR A 108 15.84 -16.38 -2.42
C THR A 108 16.43 -15.52 -1.31
N MET A 109 16.87 -16.16 -0.22
CA MET A 109 17.39 -15.50 0.97
C MET A 109 18.76 -16.03 1.35
N THR A 110 19.59 -15.17 1.92
CA THR A 110 20.88 -15.53 2.47
C THR A 110 21.00 -15.02 3.90
N LEU A 111 21.22 -15.91 4.86
CA LEU A 111 21.51 -15.52 6.23
C LEU A 111 22.87 -14.82 6.29
N TRP A 112 22.88 -13.56 6.74
CA TRP A 112 24.10 -12.75 6.84
C TRP A 112 24.77 -12.87 8.20
N TYR A 113 23.98 -12.66 9.28
CA TYR A 113 24.50 -12.66 10.64
C TYR A 113 23.42 -12.83 11.71
N LEU A 114 23.85 -13.26 12.89
CA LEU A 114 23.14 -13.05 14.15
C LEU A 114 23.59 -11.70 14.71
N PHE A 115 22.64 -10.81 14.95
CA PHE A 115 22.88 -9.47 15.49
C PHE A 115 22.41 -9.38 16.94
N ILE A 116 23.23 -8.82 17.82
CA ILE A 116 22.88 -8.52 19.21
C ILE A 116 22.93 -7.01 19.40
N CYS A 117 21.79 -6.42 19.70
CA CYS A 117 21.62 -5.00 19.94
C CYS A 117 22.22 -4.61 21.29
N ARG A 118 22.40 -3.29 21.49
CA ARG A 118 22.97 -2.75 22.74
C ARG A 118 22.07 -3.00 23.96
N ASP A 119 20.77 -3.09 23.80
CA ASP A 119 19.78 -3.38 24.85
C ASP A 119 19.64 -4.89 25.18
N GLY A 120 20.43 -5.75 24.52
CA GLY A 120 20.36 -7.20 24.66
C GLY A 120 19.33 -7.87 23.76
N SER A 121 18.57 -7.13 22.95
CA SER A 121 17.73 -7.73 21.92
C SER A 121 18.59 -8.39 20.85
N PHE A 122 18.08 -9.46 20.22
CA PHE A 122 18.84 -10.14 19.17
C PHE A 122 17.95 -10.74 18.10
N GLY A 123 18.51 -10.93 16.92
CA GLY A 123 17.81 -11.49 15.78
C GLY A 123 18.72 -11.91 14.63
N TYR A 124 18.17 -12.64 13.70
CA TYR A 124 18.84 -12.99 12.45
C TYR A 124 18.58 -11.92 11.39
N ALA A 125 19.62 -11.55 10.64
CA ALA A 125 19.53 -10.67 9.49
C ALA A 125 19.80 -11.43 8.20
N PHE A 126 18.94 -11.23 7.20
CA PHE A 126 18.98 -11.89 5.91
C PHE A 126 19.05 -10.86 4.78
N GLY A 127 19.87 -11.16 3.75
CA GLY A 127 19.70 -10.57 2.44
C GLY A 127 18.63 -11.33 1.68
N CYS A 128 17.81 -10.63 0.93
CA CYS A 128 16.76 -11.23 0.11
C CYS A 128 16.75 -10.65 -1.30
N CYS A 129 16.28 -11.42 -2.28
CA CYS A 129 16.32 -11.02 -3.68
C CYS A 129 15.34 -9.87 -4.01
N TRP A 130 14.28 -9.71 -3.23
CA TRP A 130 13.26 -8.66 -3.41
C TRP A 130 13.58 -7.33 -2.72
N ASP A 131 14.55 -7.34 -1.78
CA ASP A 131 15.09 -6.12 -1.16
C ASP A 131 16.59 -6.30 -0.93
N LYS A 132 17.35 -6.11 -2.01
CA LYS A 132 18.81 -6.35 -2.03
C LYS A 132 19.59 -5.34 -1.18
N GLU A 133 19.03 -4.15 -0.99
CA GLU A 133 19.70 -3.07 -0.26
C GLU A 133 19.46 -3.18 1.24
N ASN A 134 18.22 -3.37 1.65
CA ASN A 134 17.84 -3.33 3.06
C ASN A 134 17.83 -4.72 3.70
N GLY A 135 17.37 -5.74 2.99
CA GLY A 135 17.18 -7.06 3.55
C GLY A 135 16.10 -7.09 4.63
N ILE A 136 15.90 -8.26 5.22
CA ILE A 136 14.97 -8.46 6.33
C ILE A 136 15.66 -9.03 7.56
N ALA A 137 14.99 -8.96 8.70
CA ALA A 137 15.47 -9.56 9.93
C ALA A 137 14.33 -10.24 10.70
N VAL A 138 14.68 -11.24 11.51
CA VAL A 138 13.74 -11.85 12.46
C VAL A 138 14.26 -11.55 13.87
N LEU A 139 13.54 -10.68 14.60
CA LEU A 139 13.79 -10.40 16.00
C LEU A 139 13.35 -11.59 16.83
N LEU A 140 14.28 -12.18 17.60
CA LEU A 140 14.11 -13.45 18.33
C LEU A 140 14.01 -13.27 19.84
N SER A 141 14.47 -12.16 20.36
CA SER A 141 14.56 -11.90 21.81
C SER A 141 13.22 -11.67 22.51
N GLU A 142 12.14 -11.50 21.73
CA GLU A 142 10.80 -11.30 22.24
C GLU A 142 10.09 -12.65 22.49
N SER A 143 8.98 -12.62 23.22
CA SER A 143 8.16 -13.82 23.48
C SER A 143 7.67 -14.48 22.19
N GLU A 144 7.37 -13.65 21.19
CA GLU A 144 7.01 -14.04 19.84
C GLU A 144 8.01 -13.41 18.86
N PRO A 145 8.69 -14.20 18.00
CA PRO A 145 9.56 -13.67 16.96
C PRO A 145 8.81 -12.73 16.02
N ARG A 146 9.49 -11.71 15.52
CA ARG A 146 8.91 -10.72 14.61
C ARG A 146 9.78 -10.48 13.40
N VAL A 147 9.18 -10.48 12.22
CA VAL A 147 9.87 -10.05 10.99
C VAL A 147 9.83 -8.53 10.91
N ILE A 148 11.02 -7.95 10.74
CA ILE A 148 11.26 -6.50 10.65
C ILE A 148 12.29 -6.24 9.54
N SER A 149 12.53 -4.98 9.16
CA SER A 149 13.65 -4.70 8.28
C SER A 149 14.99 -4.90 9.01
N ARG A 150 16.04 -5.19 8.25
CA ARG A 150 17.41 -5.25 8.82
C ARG A 150 17.79 -3.95 9.49
N THR A 151 17.46 -2.82 8.88
CA THR A 151 17.75 -1.49 9.43
C THR A 151 17.06 -1.25 10.77
N GLN A 152 15.83 -1.76 10.94
CA GLN A 152 15.15 -1.73 12.24
C GLN A 152 15.88 -2.58 13.30
N LEU A 153 16.41 -3.75 12.94
CA LEU A 153 17.19 -4.56 13.87
C LEU A 153 18.49 -3.87 14.28
N GLU A 154 19.22 -3.31 13.32
CA GLU A 154 20.51 -2.63 13.57
C GLU A 154 20.37 -1.34 14.39
N ASN A 155 19.23 -0.67 14.29
CA ASN A 155 18.90 0.58 14.99
C ASN A 155 17.60 0.40 15.80
N LEU A 156 17.54 -0.66 16.60
CA LEU A 156 16.31 -1.09 17.25
C LEU A 156 15.84 -0.09 18.31
N HIS A 157 14.66 0.46 18.10
CA HIS A 157 13.90 1.24 19.07
C HIS A 157 12.60 0.52 19.38
N LYS A 158 12.36 0.20 20.65
CA LYS A 158 11.19 -0.52 21.14
C LYS A 158 10.41 0.33 22.13
N LEU A 159 9.10 0.21 22.08
CA LEU A 159 8.18 0.79 23.05
C LEU A 159 7.16 -0.28 23.48
N ASN A 160 7.15 -0.64 24.76
CA ASN A 160 6.08 -1.46 25.34
C ASN A 160 4.94 -0.55 25.74
N ASP A 161 3.78 -0.74 25.13
CA ASP A 161 2.59 0.08 25.36
C ASP A 161 1.40 -0.81 25.74
N ASN A 162 0.63 -0.40 26.75
CA ASN A 162 -0.50 -1.20 27.22
C ASN A 162 -1.62 -1.38 26.20
N THR A 163 -1.70 -0.50 25.20
CA THR A 163 -2.73 -0.55 24.16
C THR A 163 -2.26 -1.31 22.91
N PHE A 164 -1.01 -1.03 22.47
CA PHE A 164 -0.44 -1.59 21.26
C PHE A 164 0.45 -2.82 21.48
N SER A 165 0.70 -3.20 22.72
CA SER A 165 1.73 -4.19 23.09
C SER A 165 3.14 -3.70 22.70
N LEU A 166 3.93 -4.53 22.05
CA LEU A 166 5.26 -4.15 21.57
C LEU A 166 5.18 -3.38 20.26
N LEU A 167 5.70 -2.17 20.26
CA LEU A 167 5.91 -1.33 19.08
C LEU A 167 7.39 -1.29 18.73
N ILE A 168 7.71 -1.33 17.44
CA ILE A 168 9.07 -1.18 16.91
C ILE A 168 9.07 0.01 15.94
N HIS A 169 9.98 0.96 16.13
CA HIS A 169 10.06 2.13 15.26
C HIS A 169 10.71 1.77 13.92
N ASP A 170 10.16 2.30 12.82
CA ASP A 170 10.67 2.06 11.48
C ASP A 170 11.94 2.87 11.14
N ASN A 171 12.45 3.65 12.11
CA ASN A 171 13.58 4.59 12.02
C ASN A 171 13.32 5.83 11.15
N GLU A 172 12.10 6.01 10.67
CA GLU A 172 11.69 7.16 9.88
C GLU A 172 10.56 7.95 10.56
N ARG A 173 9.37 7.35 10.64
CA ARG A 173 8.16 8.09 11.01
C ARG A 173 7.19 7.33 11.89
N TYR A 174 7.20 5.99 11.89
CA TYR A 174 6.15 5.18 12.47
C TYR A 174 6.64 4.19 13.52
N TRP A 175 5.87 4.07 14.60
CA TRP A 175 5.88 2.91 15.48
C TRP A 175 5.01 1.83 14.87
N THR A 176 5.53 0.63 14.72
CA THR A 176 4.87 -0.47 14.01
C THR A 176 4.58 -1.64 14.92
N THR A 177 3.41 -2.26 14.72
CA THR A 177 3.03 -3.56 15.27
C THR A 177 2.13 -4.29 14.27
N TRP A 178 1.55 -5.42 14.66
CA TRP A 178 0.65 -6.20 13.82
C TRP A 178 -0.67 -6.42 14.52
N ASP A 179 -1.77 -6.42 13.75
CA ASP A 179 -3.10 -6.85 14.16
C ASP A 179 -3.60 -7.95 13.22
N GLU A 180 -4.53 -8.76 13.72
CA GLU A 180 -5.20 -9.79 12.94
C GLU A 180 -6.61 -9.34 12.61
N LEU A 181 -6.99 -9.48 11.34
CA LEU A 181 -8.28 -9.11 10.81
C LEU A 181 -8.91 -10.32 10.13
N SER A 182 -10.11 -10.71 10.54
CA SER A 182 -10.89 -11.72 9.82
C SER A 182 -11.44 -11.08 8.54
N PHE A 183 -10.95 -11.56 7.40
CA PHE A 183 -11.28 -11.06 6.08
C PHE A 183 -11.81 -12.22 5.23
N PHE A 184 -13.12 -12.24 4.98
CA PHE A 184 -13.83 -13.41 4.44
C PHE A 184 -13.61 -14.66 5.32
N ASP A 185 -13.16 -15.75 4.69
CA ASP A 185 -12.90 -17.03 5.35
C ASP A 185 -11.45 -17.16 5.85
N GLU A 186 -10.66 -16.09 5.75
CA GLU A 186 -9.24 -16.06 6.10
C GLU A 186 -8.97 -15.06 7.23
N THR A 187 -7.91 -15.31 7.98
CA THR A 187 -7.34 -14.31 8.90
C THR A 187 -6.14 -13.69 8.23
N ILE A 188 -6.20 -12.37 8.01
CA ILE A 188 -5.08 -11.60 7.46
C ILE A 188 -4.36 -10.84 8.56
N ARG A 189 -3.07 -10.59 8.37
CA ARG A 189 -2.29 -9.71 9.22
C ARG A 189 -2.25 -8.31 8.62
N VAL A 190 -2.55 -7.33 9.44
CA VAL A 190 -2.52 -5.91 9.07
C VAL A 190 -1.40 -5.24 9.86
N GLN A 191 -0.45 -4.63 9.18
CA GLN A 191 0.59 -3.84 9.84
C GLN A 191 -0.04 -2.56 10.41
N VAL A 192 0.14 -2.31 11.69
CA VAL A 192 -0.31 -1.08 12.35
C VAL A 192 0.85 -0.09 12.36
N GLU A 193 0.66 1.06 11.69
CA GLU A 193 1.61 2.16 11.60
C GLU A 193 1.10 3.34 12.45
N VAL A 194 1.77 3.67 13.55
CA VAL A 194 1.40 4.77 14.45
C VAL A 194 2.40 5.90 14.29
N GLU A 195 1.98 7.08 13.82
CA GLU A 195 2.86 8.21 13.56
C GLU A 195 3.51 8.72 14.86
N GLY A 196 4.83 8.75 14.92
CA GLY A 196 5.57 9.26 16.08
C GLY A 196 7.07 9.12 15.92
N SER A 197 7.84 10.03 16.53
CA SER A 197 9.28 9.89 16.63
C SER A 197 9.67 8.97 17.79
N VAL A 198 10.94 8.59 17.86
CA VAL A 198 11.49 7.81 18.98
C VAL A 198 11.33 8.56 20.30
N GLU A 199 11.50 9.88 20.28
CA GLU A 199 11.44 10.73 21.47
C GLU A 199 10.00 10.96 21.94
N ASP A 200 9.05 11.16 21.01
CA ASP A 200 7.64 11.45 21.31
C ASP A 200 6.85 10.20 21.75
N GLY A 201 7.24 9.03 21.22
CA GLY A 201 6.47 7.79 21.39
C GLY A 201 5.06 7.89 20.80
N VAL A 202 4.09 7.25 21.45
CA VAL A 202 2.68 7.28 21.07
C VAL A 202 1.85 8.06 22.10
N ASN A 203 0.82 8.80 21.65
CA ASN A 203 0.01 9.66 22.50
C ASN A 203 -1.39 9.07 22.80
N ASN A 204 -2.14 9.74 23.67
CA ASN A 204 -3.47 9.25 24.09
C ASN A 204 -4.54 9.29 22.99
N ALA A 205 -4.45 10.23 22.02
CA ALA A 205 -5.37 10.26 20.90
C ALA A 205 -5.20 9.03 20.00
N GLN A 206 -3.96 8.61 19.80
CA GLN A 206 -3.61 7.41 19.03
C GLN A 206 -4.04 6.13 19.76
N ARG A 207 -3.84 6.03 21.09
CA ARG A 207 -4.34 4.88 21.88
C ARG A 207 -5.85 4.77 21.81
N LYS A 208 -6.55 5.91 21.94
CA LYS A 208 -8.02 5.93 21.80
C LYS A 208 -8.45 5.49 20.41
N ALA A 209 -7.79 5.98 19.36
CA ALA A 209 -8.07 5.61 17.97
C ALA A 209 -7.88 4.11 17.73
N TYR A 210 -6.82 3.51 18.26
CA TYR A 210 -6.58 2.07 18.12
C TYR A 210 -7.62 1.24 18.87
N ASN A 211 -7.98 1.63 20.08
CA ASN A 211 -9.05 0.96 20.82
C ASN A 211 -10.39 1.05 20.08
N ASP A 212 -10.71 2.21 19.49
CA ASP A 212 -11.92 2.40 18.69
C ASP A 212 -11.89 1.50 17.45
N TYR A 213 -10.76 1.45 16.74
CA TYR A 213 -10.55 0.53 15.63
C TYR A 213 -10.78 -0.93 16.02
N LEU A 214 -10.16 -1.41 17.12
CA LEU A 214 -10.30 -2.80 17.57
C LEU A 214 -11.77 -3.17 17.88
N LEU A 215 -12.53 -2.23 18.44
CA LEU A 215 -13.95 -2.42 18.72
C LEU A 215 -14.81 -2.49 17.45
N HIS A 216 -14.41 -1.82 16.39
CA HIS A 216 -15.24 -1.62 15.21
C HIS A 216 -14.65 -2.23 13.92
N LYS A 217 -13.52 -2.94 13.96
CA LYS A 217 -12.83 -3.43 12.75
C LYS A 217 -13.72 -4.29 11.84
N THR A 218 -14.57 -5.14 12.39
CA THR A 218 -15.54 -5.92 11.61
C THR A 218 -16.61 -5.02 10.96
N GLU A 219 -17.09 -4.00 11.68
CA GLU A 219 -18.04 -3.04 11.13
C GLU A 219 -17.40 -2.17 10.04
N HIS A 220 -16.13 -1.81 10.17
CA HIS A 220 -15.40 -1.12 9.12
C HIS A 220 -15.32 -1.94 7.83
N LEU A 221 -15.05 -3.25 7.91
CA LEU A 221 -15.09 -4.14 6.75
C LEU A 221 -16.47 -4.17 6.10
N ARG A 222 -17.53 -4.28 6.89
CA ARG A 222 -18.91 -4.26 6.39
C ARG A 222 -19.23 -2.93 5.71
N ARG A 223 -18.84 -1.80 6.30
CA ARG A 223 -19.03 -0.46 5.72
C ARG A 223 -18.28 -0.31 4.41
N LEU A 224 -17.02 -0.79 4.36
CA LEU A 224 -16.22 -0.78 3.14
C LEU A 224 -16.89 -1.59 2.04
N GLY A 225 -17.31 -2.82 2.33
CA GLY A 225 -18.02 -3.67 1.37
C GLY A 225 -19.28 -2.97 0.82
N ASN A 226 -20.12 -2.41 1.70
CA ASN A 226 -21.32 -1.67 1.30
C ASN A 226 -21.01 -0.42 0.45
N PHE A 227 -19.90 0.27 0.73
CA PHE A 227 -19.45 1.43 -0.03
C PHE A 227 -18.98 1.06 -1.44
N LEU A 228 -18.23 -0.05 -1.57
CA LEU A 228 -17.69 -0.51 -2.84
C LEU A 228 -18.74 -1.16 -3.75
N LEU A 229 -19.76 -1.78 -3.15
CA LEU A 229 -20.75 -2.60 -3.85
C LEU A 229 -21.47 -1.90 -5.03
N PRO A 230 -21.92 -0.62 -4.91
CA PRO A 230 -22.56 0.07 -6.03
C PRO A 230 -21.68 0.16 -7.28
N THR A 231 -20.39 0.38 -7.09
CA THR A 231 -19.41 0.44 -8.19
C THR A 231 -19.26 -0.93 -8.87
N TYR A 232 -19.21 -2.02 -8.09
CA TYR A 232 -19.06 -3.37 -8.61
C TYR A 232 -20.31 -3.88 -9.32
N LEU A 233 -21.50 -3.58 -8.80
CA LEU A 233 -22.77 -4.00 -9.41
C LEU A 233 -23.24 -3.03 -10.49
N GLY A 234 -22.60 -1.86 -10.65
CA GLY A 234 -22.92 -0.86 -11.64
C GLY A 234 -24.15 -0.02 -11.31
N SER A 235 -24.81 -0.27 -10.16
CA SER A 235 -25.89 0.60 -9.69
C SER A 235 -26.13 0.48 -8.18
N LYS A 236 -26.52 1.61 -7.57
CA LYS A 236 -26.93 1.66 -6.16
C LYS A 236 -28.17 0.80 -5.90
N ALA A 237 -29.11 0.76 -6.85
CA ALA A 237 -30.35 0.00 -6.69
C ALA A 237 -30.12 -1.51 -6.63
N GLU A 238 -29.15 -2.02 -7.36
CA GLU A 238 -28.74 -3.43 -7.27
C GLU A 238 -27.98 -3.71 -5.98
N ALA A 239 -27.10 -2.80 -5.58
CA ALA A 239 -26.40 -2.86 -4.29
C ALA A 239 -27.39 -2.91 -3.11
N ASP A 240 -28.39 -2.02 -3.08
CA ASP A 240 -29.40 -1.99 -2.03
C ASP A 240 -30.22 -3.29 -1.97
N LYS A 241 -30.55 -3.90 -3.11
CA LYS A 241 -31.22 -5.22 -3.15
C LYS A 241 -30.34 -6.33 -2.59
N PHE A 242 -29.06 -6.31 -2.91
CA PHE A 242 -28.10 -7.29 -2.47
C PHE A 242 -27.87 -7.22 -0.95
N ILE A 243 -27.72 -6.01 -0.42
CA ILE A 243 -27.61 -5.76 1.03
C ILE A 243 -28.88 -6.18 1.76
N ALA A 244 -30.06 -5.86 1.21
CA ALA A 244 -31.35 -6.25 1.79
C ALA A 244 -31.57 -7.77 1.83
N ALA A 245 -30.95 -8.53 0.92
CA ALA A 245 -30.97 -9.98 0.89
C ALA A 245 -30.05 -10.62 1.96
N GLY A 246 -29.37 -9.81 2.80
CA GLY A 246 -28.46 -10.27 3.85
C GLY A 246 -27.17 -10.91 3.32
N GLN A 247 -26.87 -10.72 2.04
CA GLN A 247 -25.63 -11.20 1.47
C GLN A 247 -24.50 -10.27 1.92
N GLN A 248 -23.53 -10.81 2.61
CA GLN A 248 -22.30 -10.07 2.91
C GLN A 248 -21.45 -9.99 1.65
N VAL A 249 -21.19 -8.78 1.20
CA VAL A 249 -20.27 -8.55 0.11
C VAL A 249 -18.93 -8.19 0.67
N GLY A 250 -18.05 -9.09 0.50
CA GLY A 250 -16.65 -8.74 0.58
C GLY A 250 -16.14 -8.49 -0.84
N VAL A 251 -15.52 -7.37 -1.04
CA VAL A 251 -14.78 -7.11 -2.26
C VAL A 251 -13.37 -7.63 -2.02
N LYS A 252 -13.09 -8.86 -2.47
CA LYS A 252 -11.76 -9.49 -2.32
C LYS A 252 -10.65 -8.67 -3.00
N ASP A 253 -11.04 -7.85 -3.98
CA ASP A 253 -10.12 -7.02 -4.75
C ASP A 253 -9.55 -5.82 -3.98
N VAL A 254 -10.07 -5.52 -2.77
CA VAL A 254 -9.58 -4.45 -1.88
C VAL A 254 -9.20 -5.05 -0.54
N MET A 255 -7.93 -5.39 -0.39
CA MET A 255 -7.42 -6.09 0.79
C MET A 255 -6.68 -5.12 1.73
N PRO A 256 -7.13 -4.95 2.99
CA PRO A 256 -6.40 -4.18 3.98
C PRO A 256 -5.00 -4.76 4.22
N SER A 257 -3.96 -3.94 4.04
CA SER A 257 -2.57 -4.33 4.28
C SER A 257 -1.96 -3.60 5.48
N ARG A 258 -2.36 -2.34 5.69
CA ARG A 258 -1.86 -1.52 6.79
C ARG A 258 -2.97 -0.70 7.41
N LEU A 259 -2.89 -0.50 8.73
CA LEU A 259 -3.68 0.48 9.48
C LEU A 259 -2.75 1.65 9.84
N VAL A 260 -3.07 2.85 9.38
CA VAL A 260 -2.31 4.07 9.71
C VAL A 260 -3.07 4.86 10.76
N ILE A 261 -2.38 5.34 11.80
CA ILE A 261 -2.93 6.19 12.86
C ILE A 261 -2.06 7.45 12.97
N ASP A 262 -2.61 8.61 12.66
CA ASP A 262 -1.89 9.89 12.75
C ASP A 262 -1.80 10.44 14.18
N LYS A 263 -0.99 11.49 14.40
CA LYS A 263 -0.81 12.13 15.72
C LYS A 263 -2.10 12.72 16.33
N LYS A 264 -3.15 12.96 15.52
CA LYS A 264 -4.45 13.46 16.00
C LYS A 264 -5.45 12.35 16.29
N GLY A 265 -5.11 11.10 16.00
CA GLY A 265 -5.98 9.94 16.16
C GLY A 265 -6.92 9.70 14.98
N ASN A 266 -6.71 10.34 13.83
CA ASN A 266 -7.38 9.89 12.62
C ASN A 266 -6.74 8.56 12.19
N TYR A 267 -7.58 7.63 11.73
CA TYR A 267 -7.07 6.32 11.30
C TYR A 267 -7.80 5.82 10.05
N GLY A 268 -7.08 4.98 9.30
CA GLY A 268 -7.59 4.39 8.08
C GLY A 268 -6.73 3.25 7.58
N TRP A 269 -7.27 2.49 6.64
CA TRP A 269 -6.54 1.41 5.98
C TRP A 269 -5.82 1.91 4.73
N ILE A 270 -4.62 1.38 4.53
CA ILE A 270 -4.02 1.27 3.22
C ILE A 270 -4.38 -0.11 2.71
N CYS A 271 -5.10 -0.17 1.60
CA CYS A 271 -5.55 -1.40 0.98
C CYS A 271 -4.81 -1.62 -0.33
N TYR A 272 -4.39 -2.86 -0.58
CA TYR A 272 -3.96 -3.30 -1.90
C TYR A 272 -5.19 -3.50 -2.79
N THR A 273 -5.09 -3.10 -4.06
CA THR A 273 -6.14 -3.25 -5.05
C THR A 273 -5.67 -4.15 -6.19
N GLN A 274 -6.46 -5.18 -6.53
CA GLN A 274 -6.08 -6.16 -7.55
C GLN A 274 -6.24 -5.65 -8.99
N TRP A 275 -7.01 -4.57 -9.20
CA TRP A 275 -7.33 -4.09 -10.55
C TRP A 275 -6.25 -3.22 -11.20
N ASP A 276 -5.36 -2.60 -10.42
CA ASP A 276 -4.31 -1.72 -10.94
C ASP A 276 -2.95 -1.91 -10.24
N ASP A 277 -2.79 -3.00 -9.48
CA ASP A 277 -1.59 -3.31 -8.69
C ASP A 277 -1.13 -2.12 -7.81
N SER A 278 -2.08 -1.32 -7.34
CA SER A 278 -1.81 -0.11 -6.58
C SER A 278 -2.30 -0.20 -5.13
N TYR A 279 -2.05 0.86 -4.37
CA TYR A 279 -2.54 1.00 -3.01
C TYR A 279 -3.51 2.16 -2.89
N LEU A 280 -4.58 1.95 -2.14
CA LEU A 280 -5.64 2.90 -1.88
C LEU A 280 -5.71 3.24 -0.40
N GLY A 281 -5.82 4.52 -0.06
CA GLY A 281 -6.09 5.00 1.30
C GLY A 281 -7.60 5.04 1.57
N ILE A 282 -8.03 4.48 2.71
CA ILE A 282 -9.44 4.46 3.15
C ILE A 282 -9.53 5.02 4.56
N LEU A 283 -10.09 6.21 4.73
CA LEU A 283 -10.32 6.80 6.05
C LEU A 283 -11.48 6.10 6.75
N LEU A 284 -11.25 5.64 8.00
CA LEU A 284 -12.21 4.88 8.80
C LEU A 284 -12.71 5.63 10.04
N SER A 285 -11.93 6.57 10.57
CA SER A 285 -12.25 7.33 11.77
C SER A 285 -13.48 8.23 11.65
N GLU A 286 -14.01 8.41 10.44
CA GLU A 286 -15.24 9.13 10.13
C GLU A 286 -16.43 8.16 10.02
N LYS A 287 -17.66 8.72 10.13
CA LYS A 287 -18.89 7.95 9.95
C LYS A 287 -19.00 7.37 8.54
N ASP A 288 -18.61 8.14 7.53
CA ASP A 288 -18.66 7.76 6.13
C ASP A 288 -17.29 7.24 5.68
N ILE A 289 -17.27 6.33 4.72
CA ILE A 289 -16.05 5.86 4.07
C ILE A 289 -15.57 6.92 3.08
N HIS A 290 -14.30 7.28 3.17
CA HIS A 290 -13.66 8.20 2.23
C HIS A 290 -12.42 7.53 1.63
N ILE A 291 -12.36 7.54 0.31
CA ILE A 291 -11.23 7.05 -0.47
C ILE A 291 -10.29 8.21 -0.77
N MET A 292 -8.99 7.94 -0.74
CA MET A 292 -7.95 8.93 -1.02
C MET A 292 -6.64 8.24 -1.42
N GLU A 293 -5.68 9.00 -1.90
CA GLU A 293 -4.33 8.51 -2.11
C GLU A 293 -3.66 8.14 -0.77
N VAL A 294 -2.73 7.18 -0.81
CA VAL A 294 -2.01 6.72 0.38
C VAL A 294 -1.32 7.87 1.13
N ASN A 295 -0.69 8.79 0.38
CA ASN A 295 0.00 9.93 0.97
C ASN A 295 -0.98 10.90 1.65
N GLN A 296 -2.17 11.11 1.06
CA GLN A 296 -3.23 11.92 1.67
C GLN A 296 -3.73 11.31 2.98
N LEU A 297 -3.85 9.98 3.06
CA LEU A 297 -4.21 9.29 4.31
C LEU A 297 -3.10 9.44 5.35
N ARG A 298 -1.85 9.18 4.99
CA ARG A 298 -0.69 9.27 5.90
C ARG A 298 -0.45 10.68 6.44
N ASP A 299 -0.73 11.70 5.64
CA ASP A 299 -0.61 13.10 6.00
C ASP A 299 -1.93 13.77 6.30
N PHE A 300 -3.00 12.99 6.54
CA PHE A 300 -4.38 13.50 6.65
C PHE A 300 -4.52 14.68 7.62
N ALA A 301 -3.84 14.62 8.78
CA ALA A 301 -3.87 15.73 9.75
C ALA A 301 -3.19 17.02 9.26
N LYS A 302 -2.23 16.90 8.34
CA LYS A 302 -1.40 18.00 7.82
C LYS A 302 -1.93 18.57 6.50
N GLU A 303 -2.66 17.75 5.73
CA GLU A 303 -3.17 18.14 4.43
C GLU A 303 -4.14 19.31 4.50
N LYS A 304 -4.01 20.25 3.55
CA LYS A 304 -5.00 21.29 3.34
C LYS A 304 -6.19 20.68 2.63
N LYS A 305 -7.29 20.52 3.37
CA LYS A 305 -8.49 19.84 2.90
C LYS A 305 -9.75 20.57 3.26
N MET A 306 -10.83 20.27 2.53
CA MET A 306 -12.19 20.64 2.88
C MET A 306 -13.08 19.41 2.80
N LYS A 307 -14.18 19.39 3.55
CA LYS A 307 -15.22 18.37 3.48
C LYS A 307 -16.49 19.00 2.92
N ASP A 308 -16.97 18.47 1.82
CA ASP A 308 -18.27 18.78 1.26
C ASP A 308 -19.27 17.68 1.61
N GLU A 309 -20.53 18.01 1.90
CA GLU A 309 -21.55 17.05 2.32
C GLU A 309 -21.89 16.00 1.23
N LYS A 310 -21.74 16.36 -0.05
CA LYS A 310 -22.11 15.52 -1.17
C LYS A 310 -20.90 14.86 -1.84
N CYS A 311 -19.79 15.57 -1.89
CA CYS A 311 -18.59 15.13 -2.60
C CYS A 311 -17.56 14.47 -1.66
N GLY A 312 -17.66 14.65 -0.33
CA GLY A 312 -16.69 14.13 0.63
C GLY A 312 -15.45 15.02 0.77
N TYR A 313 -14.28 14.42 1.02
CA TYR A 313 -13.04 15.15 1.19
C TYR A 313 -12.43 15.54 -0.15
N LEU A 314 -12.04 16.82 -0.25
CA LEU A 314 -11.24 17.39 -1.33
C LEU A 314 -9.91 17.86 -0.74
N PHE A 315 -8.81 17.56 -1.42
CA PHE A 315 -7.45 17.92 -1.00
C PHE A 315 -6.87 18.99 -1.91
N ARG A 316 -6.15 19.95 -1.33
CA ARG A 316 -5.56 21.05 -2.07
C ARG A 316 -4.23 20.65 -2.70
N GLU A 317 -4.13 20.77 -4.02
CA GLU A 317 -2.93 20.52 -4.80
C GLU A 317 -2.65 21.71 -5.73
N HIS A 318 -1.72 22.58 -5.34
CA HIS A 318 -1.40 23.79 -6.14
C HIS A 318 -2.67 24.57 -6.57
N ASN A 319 -2.98 24.54 -7.86
CA ASN A 319 -4.12 25.25 -8.46
C ASN A 319 -5.41 24.40 -8.54
N PHE A 320 -5.41 23.23 -7.94
CA PHE A 320 -6.52 22.29 -7.98
C PHE A 320 -6.97 21.86 -6.60
N TRP A 321 -8.21 21.42 -6.53
CA TRP A 321 -8.69 20.55 -5.45
C TRP A 321 -8.94 19.18 -6.05
N SER A 322 -8.42 18.14 -5.42
CA SER A 322 -8.50 16.77 -5.91
C SER A 322 -9.23 15.84 -4.95
N GLN A 323 -9.79 14.78 -5.51
CA GLN A 323 -10.38 13.65 -4.81
C GLN A 323 -10.10 12.38 -5.60
N THR A 324 -9.85 11.29 -4.92
CA THR A 324 -9.82 9.96 -5.53
C THR A 324 -11.20 9.33 -5.44
N ILE A 325 -11.68 8.76 -6.53
CA ILE A 325 -12.93 8.00 -6.61
C ILE A 325 -12.67 6.62 -7.21
N LEU A 326 -13.58 5.69 -6.96
CA LEU A 326 -13.65 4.43 -7.71
C LEU A 326 -14.65 4.57 -8.84
N HIS A 327 -14.26 4.15 -10.02
CA HIS A 327 -15.10 4.21 -11.19
C HIS A 327 -15.01 2.94 -12.03
N ARG A 328 -16.10 2.58 -12.69
CA ARG A 328 -16.17 1.44 -13.59
C ARG A 328 -16.59 1.91 -14.98
N PHE A 329 -15.62 2.00 -15.89
CA PHE A 329 -15.85 2.45 -17.25
C PHE A 329 -16.51 1.37 -18.10
N PHE A 330 -17.56 1.71 -18.84
CA PHE A 330 -18.20 0.87 -19.86
C PHE A 330 -18.43 -0.58 -19.44
N LYS A 331 -18.73 -0.84 -18.15
CA LYS A 331 -18.85 -2.19 -17.56
C LYS A 331 -17.53 -3.00 -17.55
N GLY A 332 -16.41 -2.34 -17.79
CA GLY A 332 -15.08 -2.92 -17.62
C GLY A 332 -14.70 -3.15 -16.16
N GLU A 333 -13.41 -3.20 -15.88
CA GLU A 333 -12.89 -3.31 -14.52
C GLU A 333 -13.07 -2.03 -13.71
N VAL A 334 -13.11 -2.16 -12.39
CA VAL A 334 -13.12 -1.03 -11.46
C VAL A 334 -11.72 -0.45 -11.42
N ASN A 335 -11.58 0.87 -11.48
CA ASN A 335 -10.31 1.57 -11.40
C ASN A 335 -10.39 2.74 -10.43
N THR A 336 -9.25 3.14 -9.90
CA THR A 336 -9.11 4.41 -9.19
C THR A 336 -9.04 5.56 -10.20
N MET A 337 -9.74 6.66 -9.89
CA MET A 337 -9.82 7.82 -10.75
C MET A 337 -9.64 9.10 -9.94
N ARG A 338 -8.84 10.01 -10.45
CA ARG A 338 -8.69 11.34 -9.88
C ARG A 338 -9.78 12.27 -10.39
N VAL A 339 -10.43 12.98 -9.48
CA VAL A 339 -11.23 14.18 -9.78
C VAL A 339 -10.37 15.40 -9.54
N ALA A 340 -10.28 16.32 -10.49
CA ALA A 340 -9.49 17.56 -10.40
C ALA A 340 -10.38 18.77 -10.65
N ILE A 341 -10.51 19.66 -9.65
CA ILE A 341 -11.30 20.91 -9.72
C ILE A 341 -10.34 22.09 -9.79
N ARG A 342 -10.31 22.78 -10.91
CA ARG A 342 -9.43 23.95 -11.12
C ARG A 342 -9.98 25.18 -10.42
N THR A 343 -9.20 25.78 -9.51
CA THR A 343 -9.66 26.93 -8.71
C THR A 343 -8.62 28.03 -8.50
N TYR A 344 -7.42 27.88 -9.06
CA TYR A 344 -6.26 28.71 -8.70
C TYR A 344 -6.07 28.73 -7.18
N ASP A 345 -6.08 29.89 -6.52
CA ASP A 345 -5.82 30.04 -5.09
C ASP A 345 -7.07 30.04 -4.21
N LYS A 346 -8.25 29.71 -4.76
CA LYS A 346 -9.53 29.73 -4.04
C LYS A 346 -10.03 28.32 -3.72
N ASN A 347 -11.07 28.24 -2.92
CA ASN A 347 -11.85 27.03 -2.75
C ASN A 347 -12.72 26.79 -4.00
N PRO A 348 -13.18 25.55 -4.25
CA PRO A 348 -14.18 25.25 -5.26
C PRO A 348 -15.43 26.14 -5.05
N THR A 349 -16.03 26.57 -6.13
CA THR A 349 -17.28 27.30 -6.11
C THR A 349 -18.45 26.36 -5.92
N ASP A 350 -19.60 26.88 -5.41
CA ASP A 350 -20.82 26.10 -5.27
C ASP A 350 -21.25 25.49 -6.61
N LEU A 351 -21.05 26.20 -7.72
CA LEU A 351 -21.33 25.70 -9.06
C LEU A 351 -20.48 24.46 -9.42
N GLN A 352 -19.18 24.50 -9.12
CA GLN A 352 -18.28 23.38 -9.39
C GLN A 352 -18.64 22.14 -8.55
N LEU A 353 -18.93 22.33 -7.26
CA LEU A 353 -19.39 21.25 -6.37
C LEU A 353 -20.75 20.70 -6.77
N GLN A 354 -21.68 21.57 -7.18
CA GLN A 354 -22.96 21.17 -7.70
C GLN A 354 -22.80 20.31 -8.97
N LYS A 355 -21.99 20.77 -9.96
CA LYS A 355 -21.72 20.04 -11.19
C LYS A 355 -21.09 18.69 -10.94
N LEU A 356 -20.14 18.60 -10.02
CA LEU A 356 -19.56 17.30 -9.61
C LEU A 356 -20.62 16.37 -9.01
N SER A 357 -21.45 16.87 -8.11
CA SER A 357 -22.53 16.10 -7.50
C SER A 357 -23.58 15.64 -8.52
N GLU A 358 -23.94 16.49 -9.49
CA GLU A 358 -24.83 16.15 -10.58
C GLU A 358 -24.23 15.07 -11.47
N PHE A 359 -22.93 15.18 -11.77
CA PHE A 359 -22.22 14.20 -12.60
C PHE A 359 -22.27 12.81 -11.95
N PHE A 360 -21.95 12.66 -10.66
CA PHE A 360 -22.02 11.38 -9.95
C PHE A 360 -23.42 10.73 -9.94
N GLN A 361 -24.48 11.52 -10.13
CA GLN A 361 -25.83 10.99 -10.24
C GLN A 361 -26.16 10.45 -11.64
N TYR A 362 -25.45 10.89 -12.67
CA TYR A 362 -25.83 10.68 -14.07
C TYR A 362 -24.70 10.20 -14.98
N ASP A 363 -23.52 9.91 -14.45
CA ASP A 363 -22.32 9.58 -15.24
C ASP A 363 -22.55 8.45 -16.25
N ASN A 364 -23.25 7.38 -15.85
CA ASN A 364 -23.55 6.24 -16.71
C ASN A 364 -24.46 6.57 -17.89
N LYS A 365 -25.19 7.68 -17.87
CA LYS A 365 -25.99 8.16 -18.99
C LYS A 365 -25.13 8.71 -20.14
N PHE A 366 -23.88 9.07 -19.84
CA PHE A 366 -22.97 9.63 -20.83
C PHE A 366 -22.18 8.56 -21.59
N TRP A 367 -22.16 7.33 -21.14
CA TRP A 367 -21.32 6.27 -21.73
C TRP A 367 -21.69 5.96 -23.17
N GLU A 368 -22.98 5.82 -23.48
CA GLU A 368 -23.41 5.54 -24.84
C GLU A 368 -23.12 6.71 -25.81
N PRO A 369 -23.43 7.97 -25.45
CA PRO A 369 -22.98 9.13 -26.23
C PRO A 369 -21.45 9.24 -26.38
N MET A 370 -20.66 8.90 -25.36
CA MET A 370 -19.19 8.90 -25.44
C MET A 370 -18.68 7.92 -26.49
N LYS A 371 -19.24 6.71 -26.53
CA LYS A 371 -18.89 5.70 -27.55
C LYS A 371 -19.22 6.19 -28.96
N ASP A 372 -20.36 6.86 -29.14
CA ASP A 372 -20.77 7.41 -30.42
C ASP A 372 -19.83 8.53 -30.89
N GLU A 373 -19.47 9.46 -30.00
CA GLU A 373 -18.52 10.54 -30.32
C GLU A 373 -17.13 9.98 -30.62
N MET A 374 -16.64 9.00 -29.85
CA MET A 374 -15.36 8.36 -30.11
C MET A 374 -15.34 7.63 -31.47
N LEU A 375 -16.38 6.90 -31.81
CA LEU A 375 -16.46 6.21 -33.09
C LEU A 375 -16.47 7.18 -34.27
N LYS A 376 -17.22 8.30 -34.17
CA LYS A 376 -17.20 9.36 -35.17
C LYS A 376 -15.81 9.97 -35.36
N TYR A 377 -15.15 10.30 -34.25
CA TYR A 377 -13.79 10.83 -34.25
C TYR A 377 -12.82 9.83 -34.91
N TYR A 378 -12.81 8.58 -34.43
CA TYR A 378 -11.92 7.54 -34.91
C TYR A 378 -12.05 7.31 -36.42
N LEU A 379 -13.26 7.15 -36.92
CA LEU A 379 -13.51 6.94 -38.35
C LEU A 379 -13.18 8.16 -39.21
N LYS A 380 -13.29 9.38 -38.65
CA LYS A 380 -12.94 10.62 -39.36
C LYS A 380 -11.44 10.77 -39.57
N PHE A 381 -10.67 10.48 -38.51
CA PHE A 381 -9.22 10.73 -38.47
C PHE A 381 -8.37 9.46 -38.67
N TYR A 382 -9.01 8.30 -38.92
CA TYR A 382 -8.31 7.02 -39.07
C TYR A 382 -7.13 7.07 -40.03
N LYS A 383 -7.28 7.73 -41.16
CA LYS A 383 -6.23 7.86 -42.21
C LYS A 383 -5.02 8.69 -41.76
N ASP A 384 -5.21 9.55 -40.74
CA ASP A 384 -4.16 10.45 -40.27
C ASP A 384 -3.18 9.73 -39.36
N PHE A 385 -3.58 8.60 -38.77
CA PHE A 385 -2.76 7.82 -37.83
C PHE A 385 -2.57 6.34 -38.21
N GLU A 386 -3.20 5.83 -39.30
CA GLU A 386 -3.10 4.41 -39.70
C GLU A 386 -1.66 4.01 -40.09
N ASP A 387 -0.87 4.93 -40.58
CA ASP A 387 0.53 4.71 -40.99
C ASP A 387 1.51 4.76 -39.80
N ASP A 388 1.11 5.40 -38.68
CA ASP A 388 1.96 5.66 -37.52
C ASP A 388 1.71 4.69 -36.37
N LEU A 389 0.58 3.97 -36.38
CA LEU A 389 0.17 3.08 -35.27
C LEU A 389 0.00 1.63 -35.76
N GLU A 390 0.47 0.66 -34.98
CA GLU A 390 0.09 -0.75 -35.13
C GLU A 390 -1.37 -0.92 -34.66
N ILE A 391 -2.32 -0.79 -35.60
CA ILE A 391 -3.74 -0.89 -35.27
C ILE A 391 -4.19 -2.35 -35.27
N PRO A 392 -4.74 -2.86 -34.17
CA PRO A 392 -5.31 -4.21 -34.10
C PRO A 392 -6.40 -4.43 -35.17
N GLU A 393 -6.54 -5.65 -35.66
CA GLU A 393 -7.49 -6.00 -36.74
C GLU A 393 -8.94 -5.60 -36.38
N GLU A 394 -9.34 -5.74 -35.11
CA GLU A 394 -10.65 -5.38 -34.59
C GLU A 394 -10.95 -3.88 -34.61
N LEU A 395 -9.93 -3.04 -34.71
CA LEU A 395 -10.03 -1.59 -34.76
C LEU A 395 -9.87 -1.02 -36.19
N THR A 396 -9.69 -1.86 -37.21
CA THR A 396 -9.73 -1.38 -38.58
C THR A 396 -11.12 -0.81 -38.93
N PRO A 397 -11.25 0.15 -39.88
CA PRO A 397 -12.55 0.76 -40.23
C PRO A 397 -13.66 -0.23 -40.62
N LYS A 398 -13.28 -1.47 -40.97
CA LYS A 398 -14.18 -2.55 -41.32
C LYS A 398 -14.79 -3.27 -40.11
N ASN A 399 -14.04 -3.32 -39.00
CA ASN A 399 -14.34 -4.12 -37.81
C ASN A 399 -14.62 -3.24 -36.60
N VAL A 400 -14.19 -1.99 -36.61
CA VAL A 400 -14.41 -1.05 -35.49
C VAL A 400 -15.90 -0.76 -35.34
N ASN A 401 -16.34 -0.70 -34.09
CA ASN A 401 -17.69 -0.38 -33.69
C ASN A 401 -17.67 0.38 -32.37
N ARG A 402 -18.85 0.84 -31.90
CA ARG A 402 -18.96 1.63 -30.68
C ARG A 402 -18.50 0.90 -29.40
N GLU A 403 -18.49 -0.44 -29.39
CA GLU A 403 -18.10 -1.21 -28.20
C GLU A 403 -16.59 -1.39 -28.10
N ASN A 404 -15.89 -1.56 -29.23
CA ASN A 404 -14.46 -1.78 -29.24
C ASN A 404 -13.60 -0.52 -29.42
N VAL A 405 -14.14 0.57 -29.98
CA VAL A 405 -13.40 1.79 -30.23
C VAL A 405 -12.86 2.46 -28.95
N VAL A 406 -13.57 2.28 -27.84
CA VAL A 406 -13.17 2.88 -26.55
C VAL A 406 -11.98 2.18 -25.89
N SER A 407 -11.60 1.00 -26.36
CA SER A 407 -10.43 0.25 -25.84
C SER A 407 -9.08 0.93 -26.10
N ILE A 408 -9.04 1.89 -27.02
CA ILE A 408 -7.83 2.68 -27.30
C ILE A 408 -7.61 3.84 -26.30
N LEU A 409 -8.60 4.10 -25.43
CA LEU A 409 -8.56 5.21 -24.48
C LEU A 409 -8.11 4.75 -23.10
N THR A 410 -7.24 5.52 -22.48
CA THR A 410 -6.93 5.41 -21.04
C THR A 410 -7.50 6.63 -20.34
N PHE A 411 -8.54 6.44 -19.51
CA PHE A 411 -9.13 7.51 -18.73
C PHE A 411 -8.20 7.88 -17.57
N THR A 412 -7.84 9.16 -17.45
CA THR A 412 -6.85 9.64 -16.47
C THR A 412 -7.49 10.40 -15.31
N SER A 413 -8.47 11.27 -15.61
CA SER A 413 -9.13 12.07 -14.57
C SER A 413 -10.48 12.65 -15.02
N LEU A 414 -11.33 12.94 -14.05
CA LEU A 414 -12.49 13.81 -14.21
C LEU A 414 -12.06 15.24 -13.89
N PHE A 415 -12.16 16.14 -14.85
CA PHE A 415 -11.74 17.54 -14.70
C PHE A 415 -12.94 18.47 -14.62
N ILE A 416 -12.86 19.47 -13.72
CA ILE A 416 -13.86 20.53 -13.58
C ILE A 416 -13.15 21.88 -13.73
N GLY A 417 -13.44 22.58 -14.79
CA GLY A 417 -12.89 23.89 -15.06
C GLY A 417 -13.47 25.01 -14.16
N ILE A 418 -12.89 26.19 -14.24
CA ILE A 418 -13.31 27.36 -13.43
C ILE A 418 -14.76 27.77 -13.72
N SER A 419 -15.19 27.64 -14.97
CA SER A 419 -16.57 27.93 -15.41
C SER A 419 -17.60 26.86 -15.02
N GLY A 420 -17.16 25.76 -14.38
CA GLY A 420 -18.00 24.60 -14.11
C GLY A 420 -18.16 23.64 -15.29
N ARG A 421 -17.40 23.83 -16.40
CA ARG A 421 -17.28 22.81 -17.44
C ARG A 421 -16.70 21.53 -16.84
N ILE A 422 -17.24 20.37 -17.21
CA ILE A 422 -16.82 19.09 -16.69
C ILE A 422 -16.50 18.13 -17.85
N ALA A 423 -15.38 17.44 -17.77
CA ALA A 423 -14.96 16.49 -18.80
C ALA A 423 -14.16 15.31 -18.23
N TRP A 424 -14.31 14.14 -18.85
CA TRP A 424 -13.37 13.04 -18.72
C TRP A 424 -12.12 13.33 -19.58
N LEU A 425 -10.95 13.32 -18.97
CA LEU A 425 -9.67 13.40 -19.66
C LEU A 425 -9.17 11.99 -19.97
N CYS A 426 -8.67 11.80 -21.20
CA CYS A 426 -8.20 10.51 -21.69
C CYS A 426 -6.87 10.66 -22.41
N GLU A 427 -5.93 9.76 -22.14
CA GLU A 427 -4.82 9.52 -23.05
C GLU A 427 -5.31 8.70 -24.24
N SER A 428 -4.81 9.00 -25.41
CA SER A 428 -5.12 8.31 -26.65
C SER A 428 -3.84 8.17 -27.48
N PRO A 429 -3.57 7.00 -28.09
CA PRO A 429 -2.45 6.87 -29.02
C PRO A 429 -2.62 7.69 -30.29
N THR A 430 -3.84 8.19 -30.56
CA THR A 430 -4.15 9.00 -31.75
C THR A 430 -3.94 10.49 -31.56
N GLU A 431 -3.69 10.96 -30.32
CA GLU A 431 -3.51 12.37 -29.99
C GLU A 431 -2.47 12.55 -28.89
N GLU A 432 -1.37 13.22 -29.20
CA GLU A 432 -0.26 13.45 -28.27
C GLU A 432 -0.69 14.28 -27.05
N ASP A 433 -1.55 15.29 -27.25
CA ASP A 433 -2.07 16.15 -26.17
C ASP A 433 -3.27 15.54 -25.43
N GLY A 434 -3.72 14.34 -25.85
CA GLY A 434 -4.87 13.63 -25.28
C GLY A 434 -6.23 14.19 -25.70
N LEU A 435 -7.26 13.42 -25.38
CA LEU A 435 -8.67 13.71 -25.68
C LEU A 435 -9.45 14.00 -24.41
N ALA A 436 -10.57 14.72 -24.55
CA ALA A 436 -11.50 14.96 -23.46
C ALA A 436 -12.96 14.80 -23.94
N PHE A 437 -13.80 14.16 -23.09
CA PHE A 437 -15.26 14.13 -23.30
C PHE A 437 -15.89 15.17 -22.39
N GLU A 438 -16.32 16.29 -22.96
CA GLU A 438 -17.02 17.34 -22.24
C GLU A 438 -18.52 17.03 -22.13
N PHE A 439 -19.05 17.27 -20.93
CA PHE A 439 -20.47 17.08 -20.62
C PHE A 439 -21.17 18.43 -20.44
N THR A 440 -22.06 18.77 -21.37
CA THR A 440 -22.80 20.01 -21.33
C THR A 440 -24.27 19.73 -21.60
N ASP A 441 -25.16 20.10 -20.66
CA ASP A 441 -26.61 20.01 -20.78
C ASP A 441 -27.15 18.66 -21.28
N GLY A 442 -26.54 17.57 -20.76
CA GLY A 442 -26.92 16.19 -21.12
C GLY A 442 -26.38 15.70 -22.47
N LYS A 443 -25.49 16.48 -23.10
CA LYS A 443 -24.76 16.10 -24.31
C LYS A 443 -23.31 15.80 -23.97
N VAL A 444 -22.72 14.97 -24.81
CA VAL A 444 -21.29 14.67 -24.79
C VAL A 444 -20.67 15.19 -26.07
N GLU A 445 -19.55 15.89 -25.93
CA GLU A 445 -18.74 16.36 -27.05
C GLU A 445 -17.28 15.93 -26.83
N LEU A 446 -16.67 15.35 -27.87
CA LEU A 446 -15.25 15.01 -27.83
C LEU A 446 -14.45 16.21 -28.32
N ILE A 447 -13.50 16.67 -27.46
CA ILE A 447 -12.63 17.81 -27.70
C ILE A 447 -11.18 17.43 -27.37
N PHE A 448 -10.24 18.30 -27.73
CA PHE A 448 -8.85 18.14 -27.30
C PHE A 448 -8.65 18.61 -25.85
N GLN A 449 -7.78 17.91 -25.09
CA GLN A 449 -7.54 18.28 -23.68
C GLN A 449 -7.17 19.75 -23.46
N PRO A 450 -6.29 20.39 -24.26
CA PRO A 450 -5.95 21.81 -24.09
C PRO A 450 -7.14 22.78 -24.16
N GLU A 451 -8.26 22.37 -24.72
CA GLU A 451 -9.46 23.22 -24.83
C GLU A 451 -10.26 23.29 -23.51
N ILE A 452 -10.04 22.35 -22.58
CA ILE A 452 -10.75 22.27 -21.29
C ILE A 452 -9.83 22.64 -20.11
N ILE A 453 -8.53 22.30 -20.19
CA ILE A 453 -7.52 22.58 -19.17
C ILE A 453 -7.04 24.02 -19.28
#